data_0d8135411e640e0ec596aac7abde7948
#
_entry.id   0d8135411e640e0ec596aac7abde7948
#
_cell.length_a   1.000
_cell.length_b   1.000
_cell.length_c   1.000
_cell.angle_alpha   90.00
_cell.angle_beta   90.00
_cell.angle_gamma   90.00
#
_symmetry.space_group_name_H-M   'P 1'
#
loop_
_entity.id
_entity.type
_entity.pdbx_description
1 polymer ?
#
loop_
_entity_poly.entity_id
_entity_poly.type
_entity_poly.pdbx_seq_one_letter_code
_entity_poly.pdbx_strand_id
1 'polypeptide(L)'
;IPELGTIVAKTPPIVIITSNRTREIHDALKRRCFYHWVGFPNRETELEIISMRAPEAGLDLQKQVVSFVQSLREKNLYKAPGIAETIDWAQALVELNCVALDPQTVDSTMGVLLKYQDDISRIQGSEAGKILDEIMLKNLKTET
;
A
#
# COMPACT_ATOMS: atom_id res chain seq x y z
N ILE A 1 23.08 -7.34 30.53
CA ILE A 1 23.59 -5.96 30.66
C ILE A 1 24.94 -6.07 31.35
N PRO A 2 26.05 -5.62 30.73
CA PRO A 2 27.40 -5.84 31.28
C PRO A 2 27.54 -5.36 32.72
N GLU A 3 26.95 -4.25 33.09
CA GLU A 3 27.09 -3.61 34.41
C GLU A 3 26.10 -4.19 35.44
N LEU A 4 24.98 -4.77 35.00
CA LEU A 4 23.90 -5.24 35.87
C LEU A 4 23.77 -6.77 35.91
N GLY A 5 24.53 -7.46 35.08
CA GLY A 5 24.46 -8.92 34.97
C GLY A 5 23.16 -9.39 34.31
N THR A 6 22.69 -10.57 34.69
CA THR A 6 21.46 -11.17 34.19
C THR A 6 20.26 -10.66 34.96
N ILE A 7 19.30 -10.01 34.24
CA ILE A 7 18.04 -9.58 34.82
C ILE A 7 16.97 -10.63 34.45
N VAL A 8 16.30 -11.16 35.46
CA VAL A 8 15.20 -12.12 35.28
C VAL A 8 13.87 -11.45 35.53
N ALA A 9 12.97 -11.55 34.57
CA ALA A 9 11.61 -11.03 34.71
C ALA A 9 10.82 -11.86 35.74
N LYS A 10 10.07 -11.23 36.63
CA LYS A 10 9.19 -11.91 37.61
C LYS A 10 8.03 -12.64 36.93
N THR A 11 7.54 -12.10 35.84
CA THR A 11 6.51 -12.71 34.99
C THR A 11 7.01 -12.73 33.55
N PRO A 12 6.76 -13.82 32.78
CA PRO A 12 7.15 -13.87 31.38
C PRO A 12 6.54 -12.71 30.59
N PRO A 13 7.31 -11.94 29.82
CA PRO A 13 6.78 -10.87 28.98
C PRO A 13 6.03 -11.44 27.78
N ILE A 14 5.02 -10.72 27.31
CA ILE A 14 4.44 -10.94 25.98
C ILE A 14 5.37 -10.28 24.95
N VAL A 15 5.83 -11.05 23.98
CA VAL A 15 6.76 -10.58 22.94
C VAL A 15 6.07 -10.67 21.58
N ILE A 16 6.02 -9.54 20.87
CA ILE A 16 5.53 -9.46 19.49
C ILE A 16 6.71 -9.09 18.59
N ILE A 17 6.98 -9.94 17.59
CA ILE A 17 8.05 -9.73 16.62
C ILE A 17 7.41 -9.42 15.28
N THR A 18 7.76 -8.28 14.69
CA THR A 18 7.32 -7.89 13.34
C THR A 18 8.48 -8.01 12.35
N SER A 19 8.17 -8.36 11.11
CA SER A 19 9.16 -8.45 10.03
C SER A 19 8.52 -8.02 8.70
N ASN A 20 9.27 -7.23 7.92
CA ASN A 20 8.89 -6.83 6.56
C ASN A 20 9.50 -7.72 5.45
N ARG A 21 10.01 -8.91 5.81
CA ARG A 21 10.66 -9.87 4.91
C ARG A 21 12.00 -9.45 4.28
N THR A 22 12.54 -8.32 4.58
CA THR A 22 13.86 -7.94 4.04
C THR A 22 14.96 -8.87 4.50
N ARG A 23 14.74 -9.58 5.62
CA ARG A 23 15.60 -10.67 6.10
C ARG A 23 14.72 -11.84 6.50
N GLU A 24 15.17 -13.06 6.19
CA GLU A 24 14.53 -14.27 6.70
C GLU A 24 14.64 -14.33 8.23
N ILE A 25 13.49 -14.57 8.86
CA ILE A 25 13.46 -14.88 10.29
C ILE A 25 14.04 -16.29 10.45
N HIS A 26 15.06 -16.43 11.29
CA HIS A 26 15.70 -17.69 11.55
C HIS A 26 14.69 -18.75 12.01
N ASP A 27 14.78 -19.97 11.48
CA ASP A 27 13.82 -21.06 11.76
C ASP A 27 13.67 -21.37 13.25
N ALA A 28 14.73 -21.17 14.03
CA ALA A 28 14.68 -21.35 15.48
C ALA A 28 13.70 -20.38 16.17
N LEU A 29 13.49 -19.17 15.64
CA LEU A 29 12.46 -18.23 16.11
C LEU A 29 11.09 -18.64 15.63
N LYS A 30 10.95 -19.00 14.34
CA LYS A 30 9.67 -19.44 13.79
C LYS A 30 9.06 -20.60 14.58
N ARG A 31 9.88 -21.58 15.00
CA ARG A 31 9.42 -22.74 15.77
C ARG A 31 8.96 -22.42 17.20
N ARG A 32 9.34 -21.26 17.72
CA ARG A 32 9.03 -20.83 19.11
C ARG A 32 7.96 -19.75 19.18
N CYS A 33 7.41 -19.30 18.03
CA CYS A 33 6.43 -18.24 17.92
C CYS A 33 5.19 -18.74 17.22
N PHE A 34 4.05 -18.16 17.56
CA PHE A 34 2.88 -18.19 16.68
C PHE A 34 3.17 -17.26 15.50
N TYR A 35 2.92 -17.75 14.30
CA TYR A 35 3.18 -17.00 13.08
C TYR A 35 1.88 -16.52 12.46
N HIS A 36 1.76 -15.23 12.23
CA HIS A 36 0.64 -14.63 11.54
C HIS A 36 1.13 -13.82 10.34
N TRP A 37 0.53 -14.08 9.20
CA TRP A 37 0.82 -13.38 7.96
C TRP A 37 -0.18 -12.23 7.79
N VAL A 38 0.32 -11.00 7.66
CA VAL A 38 -0.48 -9.82 7.36
C VAL A 38 -0.36 -9.52 5.87
N GLY A 39 -1.43 -9.75 5.12
CA GLY A 39 -1.53 -9.38 3.69
C GLY A 39 -1.91 -7.91 3.50
N PHE A 40 -2.05 -7.51 2.24
CA PHE A 40 -2.65 -6.22 1.94
C PHE A 40 -4.12 -6.20 2.40
N PRO A 41 -4.64 -5.06 2.88
CA PRO A 41 -6.04 -4.93 3.24
C PRO A 41 -6.93 -5.07 2.00
N ASN A 42 -8.19 -5.43 2.22
CA ASN A 42 -9.19 -5.37 1.19
C ASN A 42 -9.53 -3.91 0.83
N ARG A 43 -10.31 -3.72 -0.23
CA ARG A 43 -10.66 -2.42 -0.77
C ARG A 43 -11.37 -1.52 0.24
N GLU A 44 -12.30 -2.07 1.01
CA GLU A 44 -13.09 -1.34 2.01
C GLU A 44 -12.20 -0.82 3.14
N THR A 45 -11.39 -1.69 3.72
CA THR A 45 -10.43 -1.32 4.78
C THR A 45 -9.38 -0.31 4.27
N GLU A 46 -8.89 -0.46 3.03
CA GLU A 46 -7.94 0.49 2.47
C GLU A 46 -8.58 1.86 2.26
N LEU A 47 -9.84 1.91 1.81
CA LEU A 47 -10.58 3.16 1.68
C LEU A 47 -10.78 3.86 3.04
N GLU A 48 -11.11 3.12 4.08
CA GLU A 48 -11.20 3.65 5.45
C GLU A 48 -9.86 4.25 5.90
N ILE A 49 -8.76 3.56 5.65
CA ILE A 49 -7.41 4.04 5.98
C ILE A 49 -7.11 5.35 5.22
N ILE A 50 -7.38 5.41 3.91
CA ILE A 50 -7.14 6.61 3.12
C ILE A 50 -8.04 7.76 3.58
N SER A 51 -9.31 7.51 3.90
CA SER A 51 -10.22 8.53 4.44
C SER A 51 -9.73 9.14 5.76
N MET A 52 -9.08 8.34 6.61
CA MET A 52 -8.50 8.83 7.87
C MET A 52 -7.15 9.53 7.68
N ARG A 53 -6.35 9.14 6.70
CA ARG A 53 -4.96 9.58 6.55
C ARG A 53 -4.76 10.68 5.51
N ALA A 54 -5.70 10.81 4.57
CA ALA A 54 -5.77 11.86 3.55
C ALA A 54 -7.20 12.39 3.43
N PRO A 55 -7.76 12.98 4.53
CA PRO A 55 -9.15 13.45 4.56
C PRO A 55 -9.42 14.59 3.58
N GLU A 56 -8.38 15.33 3.17
CA GLU A 56 -8.48 16.42 2.20
C GLU A 56 -8.75 15.90 0.76
N ALA A 57 -8.42 14.64 0.49
CA ALA A 57 -8.79 14.01 -0.76
C ALA A 57 -10.31 13.80 -0.80
N GLY A 58 -10.99 14.32 -1.81
CA GLY A 58 -12.41 14.08 -1.98
C GLY A 58 -12.71 12.58 -2.12
N LEU A 59 -13.91 12.15 -1.68
CA LEU A 59 -14.27 10.72 -1.63
C LEU A 59 -14.08 10.01 -2.99
N ASP A 60 -14.38 10.70 -4.10
CA ASP A 60 -14.24 10.11 -5.43
C ASP A 60 -12.78 9.89 -5.81
N LEU A 61 -11.89 10.83 -5.45
CA LEU A 61 -10.45 10.65 -5.62
C LEU A 61 -9.93 9.50 -4.74
N GLN A 62 -10.36 9.41 -3.48
CA GLN A 62 -9.99 8.30 -2.58
C GLN A 62 -10.38 6.95 -3.18
N LYS A 63 -11.60 6.81 -3.71
CA LYS A 63 -12.08 5.59 -4.36
C LYS A 63 -11.25 5.23 -5.60
N GLN A 64 -10.89 6.23 -6.42
CA GLN A 64 -10.07 6.03 -7.61
C GLN A 64 -8.64 5.60 -7.23
N VAL A 65 -8.02 6.25 -6.24
CA VAL A 65 -6.69 5.92 -5.71
C VAL A 65 -6.65 4.47 -5.22
N VAL A 66 -7.58 4.09 -4.35
CA VAL A 66 -7.66 2.71 -3.83
C VAL A 66 -7.88 1.71 -4.96
N SER A 67 -8.81 1.98 -5.88
CA SER A 67 -9.08 1.07 -7.00
C SER A 67 -7.85 0.91 -7.91
N PHE A 68 -7.12 1.99 -8.17
CA PHE A 68 -5.90 1.97 -8.98
C PHE A 68 -4.81 1.13 -8.33
N VAL A 69 -4.56 1.35 -7.04
CA VAL A 69 -3.54 0.61 -6.30
C VAL A 69 -3.90 -0.88 -6.17
N GLN A 70 -5.17 -1.21 -5.92
CA GLN A 70 -5.63 -2.61 -5.90
C GLN A 70 -5.36 -3.29 -7.26
N SER A 71 -5.68 -2.61 -8.38
CA SER A 71 -5.40 -3.13 -9.72
C SER A 71 -3.89 -3.27 -9.99
N LEU A 72 -3.05 -2.35 -9.49
CA LEU A 72 -1.59 -2.48 -9.58
C LEU A 72 -1.07 -3.73 -8.85
N ARG A 73 -1.63 -4.06 -7.70
CA ARG A 73 -1.21 -5.25 -6.92
C ARG A 73 -1.51 -6.57 -7.62
N GLU A 74 -2.47 -6.58 -8.54
CA GLU A 74 -2.78 -7.74 -9.38
C GLU A 74 -1.80 -7.91 -10.56
N LYS A 75 -0.99 -6.88 -10.86
CA LYS A 75 0.02 -6.94 -11.91
C LYS A 75 1.27 -7.66 -11.40
N ASN A 76 1.99 -8.30 -12.33
CA ASN A 76 3.26 -8.96 -12.01
C ASN A 76 4.37 -7.91 -11.85
N LEU A 77 4.41 -7.23 -10.70
CA LEU A 77 5.40 -6.23 -10.32
C LEU A 77 6.50 -6.87 -9.48
N TYR A 78 7.71 -6.35 -9.58
CA TYR A 78 8.81 -6.74 -8.69
C TYR A 78 8.47 -6.41 -7.23
N LYS A 79 7.86 -5.23 -7.01
CA LYS A 79 7.36 -4.81 -5.71
C LYS A 79 6.03 -4.09 -5.85
N ALA A 80 4.96 -4.74 -5.41
CA ALA A 80 3.65 -4.11 -5.33
C ALA A 80 3.63 -2.98 -4.29
N PRO A 81 2.90 -1.86 -4.54
CA PRO A 81 2.80 -0.75 -3.60
C PRO A 81 2.06 -1.17 -2.32
N GLY A 82 2.58 -0.74 -1.17
CA GLY A 82 1.98 -0.94 0.14
C GLY A 82 1.00 0.18 0.51
N ILE A 83 0.45 0.09 1.72
CA ILE A 83 -0.46 1.11 2.26
C ILE A 83 0.23 2.46 2.43
N ALA A 84 1.50 2.47 2.83
CA ALA A 84 2.25 3.71 3.00
C ALA A 84 2.35 4.46 1.65
N GLU A 85 2.71 3.76 0.59
CA GLU A 85 2.79 4.33 -0.75
C GLU A 85 1.40 4.81 -1.25
N THR A 86 0.31 4.12 -0.90
CA THR A 86 -1.05 4.57 -1.23
C THR A 86 -1.40 5.88 -0.53
N ILE A 87 -1.08 6.01 0.78
CA ILE A 87 -1.32 7.22 1.56
C ILE A 87 -0.49 8.38 1.00
N ASP A 88 0.82 8.16 0.80
CA ASP A 88 1.73 9.17 0.26
C ASP A 88 1.26 9.67 -1.11
N TRP A 89 0.76 8.77 -1.96
CA TRP A 89 0.24 9.13 -3.27
C TRP A 89 -1.05 9.94 -3.17
N ALA A 90 -2.00 9.53 -2.32
CA ALA A 90 -3.23 10.29 -2.10
C ALA A 90 -2.93 11.73 -1.63
N GLN A 91 -1.98 11.90 -0.70
CA GLN A 91 -1.55 13.21 -0.22
C GLN A 91 -0.86 14.02 -1.31
N ALA A 92 0.03 13.41 -2.09
CA ALA A 92 0.68 14.08 -3.22
C ALA A 92 -0.33 14.57 -4.27
N LEU A 93 -1.37 13.80 -4.57
CA LEU A 93 -2.44 14.20 -5.48
C LEU A 93 -3.24 15.39 -4.95
N VAL A 94 -3.50 15.46 -3.63
CA VAL A 94 -4.11 16.63 -2.99
C VAL A 94 -3.25 17.87 -3.15
N GLU A 95 -1.94 17.79 -2.88
CA GLU A 95 -1.00 18.90 -3.06
C GLU A 95 -0.93 19.38 -4.51
N LEU A 96 -1.17 18.50 -5.48
CA LEU A 96 -1.27 18.83 -6.91
C LEU A 96 -2.66 19.35 -7.31
N ASN A 97 -3.58 19.55 -6.35
CA ASN A 97 -4.97 19.97 -6.57
C ASN A 97 -5.74 19.01 -7.51
N CYS A 98 -5.42 17.72 -7.51
CA CYS A 98 -6.14 16.73 -8.28
C CYS A 98 -7.49 16.44 -7.64
N VAL A 99 -8.54 16.48 -8.42
CA VAL A 99 -9.92 16.11 -8.02
C VAL A 99 -10.32 14.72 -8.54
N ALA A 100 -9.65 14.25 -9.59
CA ALA A 100 -9.82 12.94 -10.20
C ALA A 100 -8.51 12.49 -10.85
N LEU A 101 -8.33 11.18 -11.01
CA LEU A 101 -7.18 10.63 -11.72
C LEU A 101 -7.34 10.79 -13.24
N ASP A 102 -6.26 11.24 -13.86
CA ASP A 102 -6.10 11.27 -15.31
C ASP A 102 -4.75 10.64 -15.72
N PRO A 103 -4.59 10.20 -16.98
CA PRO A 103 -3.39 9.50 -17.42
C PRO A 103 -2.09 10.29 -17.19
N GLN A 104 -2.10 11.60 -17.42
CA GLN A 104 -0.91 12.44 -17.28
C GLN A 104 -0.47 12.57 -15.81
N THR A 105 -1.44 12.79 -14.93
CA THR A 105 -1.19 12.87 -13.48
C THR A 105 -0.68 11.55 -12.94
N VAL A 106 -1.29 10.43 -13.35
CA VAL A 106 -0.84 9.08 -12.95
C VAL A 106 0.59 8.84 -13.42
N ASP A 107 0.91 9.09 -14.67
CA ASP A 107 2.26 8.89 -15.22
C ASP A 107 3.31 9.75 -14.51
N SER A 108 3.00 11.02 -14.24
CA SER A 108 3.95 11.95 -13.59
C SER A 108 4.18 11.65 -12.11
N THR A 109 3.23 10.98 -11.45
CA THR A 109 3.29 10.66 -10.01
C THR A 109 3.58 9.18 -9.73
N MET A 110 3.75 8.34 -10.76
CA MET A 110 3.98 6.90 -10.63
C MET A 110 5.14 6.55 -9.69
N GLY A 111 6.19 7.38 -9.65
CA GLY A 111 7.34 7.21 -8.77
C GLY A 111 7.01 7.29 -7.26
N VAL A 112 5.83 7.79 -6.87
CA VAL A 112 5.36 7.72 -5.48
C VAL A 112 4.94 6.31 -5.13
N LEU A 113 4.27 5.61 -6.05
CA LEU A 113 3.77 4.24 -5.87
C LEU A 113 4.85 3.18 -6.11
N LEU A 114 5.60 3.31 -7.20
CA LEU A 114 6.55 2.31 -7.67
C LEU A 114 7.98 2.83 -7.50
N LYS A 115 8.86 2.01 -6.93
CA LYS A 115 10.24 2.37 -6.60
C LYS A 115 11.27 1.74 -7.54
N TYR A 116 10.84 0.82 -8.40
CA TYR A 116 11.70 0.14 -9.35
C TYR A 116 11.41 0.64 -10.78
N GLN A 117 12.46 1.02 -11.50
CA GLN A 117 12.35 1.58 -12.84
C GLN A 117 11.66 0.63 -13.82
N ASP A 118 11.89 -0.66 -13.69
CA ASP A 118 11.27 -1.68 -14.53
C ASP A 118 9.75 -1.78 -14.31
N ASP A 119 9.32 -1.66 -13.04
CA ASP A 119 7.89 -1.63 -12.70
C ASP A 119 7.23 -0.35 -13.24
N ILE A 120 7.89 0.81 -13.09
CA ILE A 120 7.41 2.09 -13.62
C ILE A 120 7.26 2.00 -15.14
N SER A 121 8.30 1.55 -15.85
CA SER A 121 8.30 1.45 -17.31
C SER A 121 7.24 0.48 -17.84
N ARG A 122 6.91 -0.55 -17.07
CA ARG A 122 5.87 -1.54 -17.44
C ARG A 122 4.47 -0.97 -17.32
N ILE A 123 4.21 -0.13 -16.32
CA ILE A 123 2.88 0.39 -16.02
C ILE A 123 2.61 1.70 -16.73
N GLN A 124 3.60 2.59 -16.83
CA GLN A 124 3.47 3.93 -17.39
C GLN A 124 2.92 3.89 -18.83
N GLY A 125 2.06 4.85 -19.17
CA GLY A 125 1.44 4.93 -20.48
C GLY A 125 0.24 4.00 -20.65
N SER A 126 0.34 3.03 -21.54
CA SER A 126 -0.82 2.23 -21.98
C SER A 126 -1.43 1.35 -20.88
N GLU A 127 -0.65 0.78 -19.96
CA GLU A 127 -1.19 -0.04 -18.87
C GLU A 127 -1.89 0.82 -17.81
N ALA A 128 -1.32 1.97 -17.45
CA ALA A 128 -1.97 2.93 -16.56
C ALA A 128 -3.30 3.42 -17.15
N GLY A 129 -3.31 3.72 -18.44
CA GLY A 129 -4.54 4.10 -19.16
C GLY A 129 -5.62 3.03 -19.09
N LYS A 130 -5.28 1.77 -19.36
CA LYS A 130 -6.24 0.64 -19.26
C LYS A 130 -6.82 0.49 -17.85
N ILE A 131 -5.98 0.61 -16.82
CA ILE A 131 -6.45 0.55 -15.43
C ILE A 131 -7.44 1.68 -15.15
N LEU A 132 -7.16 2.91 -15.60
CA LEU A 132 -8.07 4.04 -15.44
C LEU A 132 -9.39 3.82 -16.16
N ASP A 133 -9.36 3.34 -17.38
CA ASP A 133 -10.58 3.04 -18.17
C ASP A 133 -11.45 1.98 -17.46
N GLU A 134 -10.83 0.92 -16.93
CA GLU A 134 -11.54 -0.11 -16.17
C GLU A 134 -12.20 0.44 -14.90
N ILE A 135 -11.53 1.36 -14.20
CA ILE A 135 -12.06 2.01 -12.99
C ILE A 135 -13.26 2.88 -13.35
N MET A 136 -13.16 3.69 -14.41
CA MET A 136 -14.24 4.54 -14.87
C MET A 136 -15.47 3.71 -15.27
N LEU A 137 -15.27 2.62 -16.00
CA LEU A 137 -16.36 1.72 -16.40
C LEU A 137 -17.04 1.03 -15.21
N LYS A 138 -16.28 0.67 -14.16
CA LYS A 138 -16.84 0.07 -12.94
C LYS A 138 -17.67 1.09 -12.15
N ASN A 139 -17.21 2.33 -12.04
CA ASN A 139 -17.94 3.40 -11.34
C ASN A 139 -19.27 3.70 -12.01
N LEU A 140 -19.33 3.77 -13.33
CA LEU A 140 -20.59 3.97 -14.10
C LEU A 140 -21.62 2.86 -13.87
N LYS A 141 -21.17 1.62 -13.61
CA LYS A 141 -22.08 0.49 -13.35
C LYS A 141 -22.60 0.41 -11.92
N THR A 142 -21.97 1.11 -10.98
CA THR A 142 -22.35 1.11 -9.57
C THR A 142 -23.36 2.22 -9.25
N GLU A 143 -23.53 3.19 -10.14
CA GLU A 143 -24.49 4.31 -10.02
C GLU A 143 -25.84 4.03 -10.70
N THR A 144 -26.01 2.85 -11.30
CA THR A 144 -27.26 2.41 -11.95
C THR A 144 -27.93 1.32 -11.15
#